data_ca64c7c2b99c7e3de40296b3c1f62e0a
#
_entry.id   ca64c7c2b99c7e3de40296b3c1f62e0a
#
_cell.length_a   1.000
_cell.length_b   1.000
_cell.length_c   1.000
_cell.angle_alpha   90.00
_cell.angle_beta   90.00
_cell.angle_gamma   90.00
#
_symmetry.space_group_name_H-M   'P 1'
#
loop_
_entity.id
_entity.type
_entity.pdbx_description
1 polymer ?
#
loop_
_entity_poly.entity_id
_entity_poly.type
_entity_poly.pdbx_seq_one_letter_code
_entity_poly.pdbx_strand_id
1 'polypeptide(L)'
;RTTSSAASDVYKRQALIIQSVLYFTYPVLLNLSIFFGIFIVLLGIILVYISLKKLSRMETTFIPDGEPIKLVVDGPFRISRNPTYLGMLLILLGTALSLQSLSSLLVAAVFFLIINFTWIRHEENKLSEIFKDDWQDYSSKTRRWL
;
A
#
# COMPACT_ATOMS: atom_id res chain seq x y z
N ARG A 1 6.43 -0.25 -21.29
CA ARG A 1 5.57 -0.33 -20.07
C ARG A 1 5.73 -1.71 -19.52
N THR A 2 6.42 -1.80 -18.42
CA THR A 2 6.95 -3.03 -17.88
C THR A 2 5.87 -3.90 -17.22
N THR A 3 6.01 -5.20 -17.37
CA THR A 3 5.16 -6.27 -16.84
C THR A 3 4.89 -6.16 -15.33
N SER A 4 5.75 -5.52 -14.56
CA SER A 4 5.66 -5.37 -13.11
C SER A 4 4.57 -4.37 -12.67
N SER A 5 4.40 -3.24 -13.35
CA SER A 5 3.31 -2.31 -13.05
C SER A 5 1.94 -2.96 -13.32
N ALA A 6 1.85 -3.69 -14.43
CA ALA A 6 0.64 -4.44 -14.76
C ALA A 6 0.35 -5.53 -13.72
N ALA A 7 1.37 -6.24 -13.22
CA ALA A 7 1.21 -7.24 -12.17
C ALA A 7 0.70 -6.63 -10.86
N SER A 8 1.29 -5.51 -10.40
CA SER A 8 0.82 -4.79 -9.21
C SER A 8 -0.66 -4.37 -9.32
N ASP A 9 -1.05 -3.86 -10.49
CA ASP A 9 -2.44 -3.44 -10.71
C ASP A 9 -3.40 -4.64 -10.82
N VAL A 10 -2.92 -5.77 -11.31
CA VAL A 10 -3.68 -7.03 -11.31
C VAL A 10 -3.94 -7.50 -9.89
N TYR A 11 -2.94 -7.52 -9.00
CA TYR A 11 -3.14 -7.94 -7.60
C TYR A 11 -4.10 -7.03 -6.84
N LYS A 12 -4.07 -5.71 -7.09
CA LYS A 12 -5.02 -4.75 -6.50
C LYS A 12 -6.47 -5.06 -6.91
N ARG A 13 -6.69 -5.27 -8.22
CA ARG A 13 -8.00 -5.62 -8.75
C ARG A 13 -8.48 -6.97 -8.23
N GLN A 14 -7.59 -7.95 -8.18
CA GLN A 14 -7.89 -9.28 -7.66
C GLN A 14 -8.28 -9.23 -6.18
N ALA A 15 -7.56 -8.47 -5.34
CA ALA A 15 -7.90 -8.31 -3.93
C ALA A 15 -9.32 -7.73 -3.74
N LEU A 16 -9.69 -6.70 -4.49
CA LEU A 16 -11.03 -6.11 -4.42
C LEU A 16 -12.11 -7.09 -4.92
N ILE A 17 -11.85 -7.83 -6.00
CA ILE A 17 -12.79 -8.84 -6.51
C ILE A 17 -12.98 -9.97 -5.49
N ILE A 18 -11.88 -10.50 -4.94
CA ILE A 18 -11.93 -11.54 -3.91
C ILE A 18 -12.69 -11.06 -2.68
N GLN A 19 -12.44 -9.82 -2.24
CA GLN A 19 -13.15 -9.21 -1.12
C GLN A 19 -14.67 -9.16 -1.37
N SER A 20 -15.08 -8.75 -2.57
CA SER A 20 -16.48 -8.70 -2.96
C SER A 20 -17.12 -10.09 -2.99
N VAL A 21 -16.43 -11.07 -3.58
CA VAL A 21 -16.89 -12.46 -3.62
C VAL A 21 -17.05 -13.04 -2.22
N LEU A 22 -16.07 -12.85 -1.34
CA LEU A 22 -16.13 -13.31 0.05
C LEU A 22 -17.29 -12.67 0.83
N TYR A 23 -17.58 -11.40 0.58
CA TYR A 23 -18.71 -10.71 1.19
C TYR A 23 -20.04 -11.38 0.83
N PHE A 24 -20.25 -11.70 -0.45
CA PHE A 24 -21.50 -12.36 -0.90
C PHE A 24 -21.62 -13.81 -0.47
N THR A 25 -20.48 -14.51 -0.37
CA THR A 25 -20.48 -15.96 -0.06
C THR A 25 -20.54 -16.25 1.44
N TYR A 26 -19.87 -15.41 2.25
CA TYR A 26 -19.74 -15.60 3.70
C TYR A 26 -19.91 -14.27 4.44
N PRO A 27 -21.13 -13.72 4.54
CA PRO A 27 -21.36 -12.44 5.21
C PRO A 27 -21.32 -12.59 6.72
N VAL A 28 -20.13 -12.51 7.31
CA VAL A 28 -20.01 -12.31 8.76
C VAL A 28 -20.00 -10.81 9.00
N LEU A 29 -21.15 -10.28 9.41
CA LEU A 29 -21.36 -8.84 9.59
C LEU A 29 -20.67 -8.31 10.86
N LEU A 30 -19.98 -7.20 10.72
CA LEU A 30 -19.41 -6.41 11.81
C LEU A 30 -20.31 -5.20 12.03
N ASN A 31 -20.97 -5.05 13.09
CA ASN A 31 -21.93 -3.96 13.35
C ASN A 31 -21.21 -2.58 13.51
N LEU A 32 -20.58 -2.11 12.45
CA LEU A 32 -19.78 -0.89 12.40
C LEU A 32 -20.44 0.18 11.51
N SER A 33 -20.08 1.43 11.72
CA SER A 33 -20.56 2.53 10.89
C SER A 33 -19.96 2.50 9.48
N ILE A 34 -20.79 2.41 8.46
CA ILE A 34 -20.40 2.48 7.04
C ILE A 34 -19.64 3.79 6.75
N PHE A 35 -20.06 4.90 7.32
CA PHE A 35 -19.40 6.20 7.14
C PHE A 35 -17.96 6.20 7.63
N PHE A 36 -17.65 5.47 8.71
CA PHE A 36 -16.29 5.32 9.20
C PHE A 36 -15.41 4.56 8.21
N GLY A 37 -15.94 3.50 7.61
CA GLY A 37 -15.23 2.75 6.57
C GLY A 37 -14.97 3.62 5.33
N ILE A 38 -15.97 4.37 4.86
CA ILE A 38 -15.82 5.30 3.73
C ILE A 38 -14.76 6.37 4.03
N PHE A 39 -14.74 6.91 5.24
CA PHE A 39 -13.73 7.88 5.66
C PHE A 39 -12.31 7.31 5.56
N ILE A 40 -12.09 6.06 6.00
CA ILE A 40 -10.79 5.38 5.88
C ILE A 40 -10.42 5.15 4.41
N VAL A 41 -11.37 4.78 3.55
CA VAL A 41 -11.12 4.65 2.10
C VAL A 41 -10.64 5.97 1.51
N LEU A 42 -11.30 7.07 1.83
CA LEU A 42 -10.91 8.39 1.33
C LEU A 42 -9.51 8.79 1.79
N LEU A 43 -9.15 8.55 3.05
CA LEU A 43 -7.79 8.76 3.56
C LEU A 43 -6.77 7.93 2.79
N GLY A 44 -7.07 6.67 2.52
CA GLY A 44 -6.22 5.78 1.73
C GLY A 44 -6.00 6.30 0.31
N ILE A 45 -7.07 6.73 -0.37
CA ILE A 45 -7.00 7.30 -1.73
C ILE A 45 -6.13 8.56 -1.74
N ILE A 46 -6.34 9.47 -0.79
CA ILE A 46 -5.56 10.71 -0.66
C ILE A 46 -4.08 10.37 -0.46
N LEU A 47 -3.77 9.42 0.43
CA LEU A 47 -2.39 9.02 0.71
C LEU A 47 -1.70 8.43 -0.52
N VAL A 48 -2.38 7.53 -1.25
CA VAL A 48 -1.88 6.97 -2.52
C VAL A 48 -1.62 8.09 -3.52
N TYR A 49 -2.59 8.98 -3.71
CA TYR A 49 -2.47 10.07 -4.67
C TYR A 49 -1.28 10.99 -4.36
N ILE A 50 -1.14 11.43 -3.11
CA ILE A 50 -0.05 12.33 -2.69
C ILE A 50 1.31 11.62 -2.85
N SER A 51 1.39 10.34 -2.51
CA SER A 51 2.62 9.54 -2.62
C SER A 51 3.05 9.38 -4.07
N LEU A 52 2.14 8.97 -4.96
CA LEU A 52 2.42 8.81 -6.38
C LEU A 52 2.78 10.14 -7.05
N LYS A 53 2.06 11.23 -6.71
CA LYS A 53 2.36 12.57 -7.21
C LYS A 53 3.76 13.04 -6.77
N LYS A 54 4.18 12.69 -5.54
CA LYS A 54 5.52 13.02 -5.05
C LYS A 54 6.59 12.26 -5.82
N LEU A 55 6.44 10.95 -6.00
CA LEU A 55 7.38 10.13 -6.79
C LEU A 55 7.49 10.62 -8.24
N SER A 56 6.35 10.91 -8.88
CA SER A 56 6.32 11.45 -10.24
C SER A 56 7.05 12.79 -10.37
N ARG A 57 6.89 13.70 -9.40
CA ARG A 57 7.60 15.00 -9.40
C ARG A 57 9.11 14.88 -9.19
N MET A 58 9.55 13.82 -8.54
CA MET A 58 10.98 13.57 -8.30
C MET A 58 11.63 12.78 -9.45
N GLU A 59 10.87 12.50 -10.51
CA GLU A 59 11.31 11.73 -11.69
C GLU A 59 11.90 10.37 -11.32
N THR A 60 11.49 9.84 -10.15
CA THR A 60 11.91 8.52 -9.70
C THR A 60 10.82 7.49 -9.96
N THR A 61 11.23 6.25 -10.17
CA THR A 61 10.27 5.18 -10.47
C THR A 61 9.57 4.70 -9.19
N PHE A 62 8.27 4.44 -9.31
CA PHE A 62 7.48 3.73 -8.31
C PHE A 62 7.21 2.27 -8.74
N ILE A 63 7.94 1.82 -9.77
CA ILE A 63 7.84 0.47 -10.32
C ILE A 63 8.85 -0.39 -9.58
N PRO A 64 8.45 -1.52 -8.98
CA PRO A 64 9.34 -2.37 -8.19
C PRO A 64 10.62 -2.82 -8.90
N ASP A 65 10.56 -3.00 -10.23
CA ASP A 65 11.72 -3.37 -11.05
C ASP A 65 12.42 -2.17 -11.71
N GLY A 66 11.90 -0.96 -11.54
CA GLY A 66 12.53 0.26 -12.03
C GLY A 66 13.79 0.61 -11.24
N GLU A 67 14.77 1.25 -11.86
CA GLU A 67 15.92 1.81 -11.14
C GLU A 67 15.54 3.15 -10.53
N PRO A 68 15.51 3.26 -9.18
CA PRO A 68 15.21 4.53 -8.54
C PRO A 68 16.39 5.49 -8.72
N ILE A 69 16.12 6.67 -9.27
CA ILE A 69 17.13 7.69 -9.53
C ILE A 69 17.39 8.54 -8.29
N LYS A 70 16.38 8.69 -7.43
CA LYS A 70 16.45 9.49 -6.19
C LYS A 70 15.77 8.80 -5.03
N LEU A 71 16.34 8.91 -3.85
CA LEU A 71 15.70 8.52 -2.60
C LEU A 71 14.74 9.62 -2.15
N VAL A 72 13.45 9.33 -2.10
CA VAL A 72 12.43 10.28 -1.65
C VAL A 72 12.17 10.06 -0.16
N VAL A 73 12.50 11.07 0.65
CA VAL A 73 12.44 11.01 2.13
C VAL A 73 11.48 12.02 2.74
N ASP A 74 10.83 12.86 1.93
CA ASP A 74 9.99 13.98 2.38
C ASP A 74 8.50 13.76 2.05
N GLY A 75 7.64 14.67 2.56
CA GLY A 75 6.19 14.54 2.41
C GLY A 75 5.65 13.28 3.11
N PRO A 76 4.83 12.46 2.46
CA PRO A 76 4.28 11.24 3.06
C PRO A 76 5.36 10.21 3.43
N PHE A 77 6.53 10.27 2.78
CA PHE A 77 7.68 9.40 3.05
C PHE A 77 8.39 9.71 4.38
N ARG A 78 8.10 10.83 5.04
CA ARG A 78 8.55 11.10 6.42
C ARG A 78 7.77 10.31 7.47
N ILE A 79 6.54 9.94 7.16
CA ILE A 79 5.64 9.24 8.09
C ILE A 79 5.81 7.73 7.96
N SER A 80 5.90 7.26 6.72
CA SER A 80 6.05 5.86 6.37
C SER A 80 7.05 5.72 5.22
N ARG A 81 7.89 4.69 5.24
CA ARG A 81 8.75 4.36 4.09
C ARG A 81 7.94 3.86 2.89
N ASN A 82 6.73 3.37 3.14
CA ASN A 82 5.87 2.75 2.14
C ASN A 82 4.46 3.38 2.10
N PRO A 83 4.34 4.71 1.94
CA PRO A 83 3.06 5.39 2.08
C PRO A 83 2.04 4.99 1.00
N THR A 84 2.49 4.58 -0.17
CA THR A 84 1.61 4.07 -1.23
C THR A 84 0.95 2.75 -0.82
N TYR A 85 1.73 1.79 -0.31
CA TYR A 85 1.20 0.51 0.18
C TYR A 85 0.33 0.69 1.44
N LEU A 86 0.70 1.62 2.32
CA LEU A 86 -0.13 1.99 3.47
C LEU A 86 -1.49 2.53 3.02
N GLY A 87 -1.52 3.39 2.02
CA GLY A 87 -2.77 3.90 1.45
C GLY A 87 -3.62 2.80 0.83
N MET A 88 -3.01 1.85 0.13
CA MET A 88 -3.72 0.67 -0.41
C MET A 88 -4.32 -0.20 0.70
N LEU A 89 -3.55 -0.43 1.77
CA LEU A 89 -4.03 -1.18 2.94
C LEU A 89 -5.21 -0.46 3.60
N LEU A 90 -5.17 0.87 3.73
CA LEU A 90 -6.29 1.66 4.25
C LEU A 90 -7.53 1.54 3.36
N ILE A 91 -7.38 1.53 2.03
CA ILE A 91 -8.50 1.32 1.10
C ILE A 91 -9.14 -0.05 1.35
N LEU A 92 -8.35 -1.12 1.45
CA LEU A 92 -8.87 -2.45 1.71
C LEU A 92 -9.55 -2.57 3.08
N LEU A 93 -8.92 -2.02 4.13
CA LEU A 93 -9.50 -2.01 5.48
C LEU A 93 -10.80 -1.18 5.53
N GLY A 94 -10.80 0.02 4.96
CA GLY A 94 -11.99 0.86 4.91
C GLY A 94 -13.12 0.22 4.11
N THR A 95 -12.80 -0.47 3.01
CA THR A 95 -13.79 -1.24 2.24
C THR A 95 -14.36 -2.39 3.08
N ALA A 96 -13.52 -3.14 3.79
CA ALA A 96 -13.98 -4.22 4.68
C ALA A 96 -14.90 -3.71 5.78
N LEU A 97 -14.57 -2.56 6.38
CA LEU A 97 -15.40 -1.90 7.38
C LEU A 97 -16.73 -1.39 6.79
N SER A 98 -16.70 -0.80 5.59
CA SER A 98 -17.91 -0.34 4.89
C SER A 98 -18.85 -1.49 4.52
N LEU A 99 -18.28 -2.64 4.13
CA LEU A 99 -19.03 -3.87 3.85
C LEU A 99 -19.47 -4.59 5.14
N GLN A 100 -19.01 -4.14 6.30
CA GLN A 100 -19.29 -4.76 7.61
C GLN A 100 -18.98 -6.26 7.61
N SER A 101 -17.90 -6.68 6.94
CA SER A 101 -17.60 -8.08 6.68
C SER A 101 -16.26 -8.49 7.29
N LEU A 102 -16.30 -9.43 8.20
CA LEU A 102 -15.10 -10.01 8.79
C LEU A 102 -14.26 -10.78 7.77
N SER A 103 -14.91 -11.47 6.82
CA SER A 103 -14.20 -12.16 5.74
C SER A 103 -13.45 -11.21 4.83
N SER A 104 -13.96 -10.00 4.63
CA SER A 104 -13.24 -8.95 3.87
C SER A 104 -12.00 -8.42 4.61
N LEU A 105 -11.96 -8.46 5.94
CA LEU A 105 -10.75 -8.13 6.70
C LEU A 105 -9.62 -9.14 6.48
N LEU A 106 -9.95 -10.41 6.24
CA LEU A 106 -8.94 -11.42 5.90
C LEU A 106 -8.20 -11.07 4.61
N VAL A 107 -8.89 -10.49 3.62
CA VAL A 107 -8.25 -10.04 2.37
C VAL A 107 -7.24 -8.93 2.66
N ALA A 108 -7.58 -7.96 3.51
CA ALA A 108 -6.65 -6.90 3.91
C ALA A 108 -5.43 -7.47 4.67
N ALA A 109 -5.65 -8.46 5.56
CA ALA A 109 -4.57 -9.13 6.29
C ALA A 109 -3.65 -9.91 5.34
N VAL A 110 -4.20 -10.68 4.41
CA VAL A 110 -3.43 -11.42 3.40
C VAL A 110 -2.65 -10.46 2.51
N PHE A 111 -3.27 -9.39 2.05
CA PHE A 111 -2.60 -8.32 1.29
C PHE A 111 -1.41 -7.75 2.07
N PHE A 112 -1.62 -7.38 3.35
CA PHE A 112 -0.55 -6.88 4.21
C PHE A 112 0.62 -7.86 4.30
N LEU A 113 0.36 -9.14 4.53
CA LEU A 113 1.40 -10.16 4.64
C LEU A 113 2.18 -10.31 3.33
N ILE A 114 1.47 -10.46 2.21
CA ILE A 114 2.11 -10.59 0.90
C ILE A 114 2.99 -9.37 0.60
N ILE A 115 2.44 -8.17 0.70
CA ILE A 115 3.18 -6.94 0.39
C ILE A 115 4.38 -6.74 1.32
N ASN A 116 4.20 -6.99 2.63
CA ASN A 116 5.27 -6.80 3.61
C ASN A 116 6.45 -7.77 3.44
N PHE A 117 6.18 -9.03 3.10
CA PHE A 117 7.22 -10.05 3.03
C PHE A 117 7.80 -10.25 1.62
N THR A 118 7.10 -9.80 0.58
CA THR A 118 7.56 -9.91 -0.81
C THR A 118 8.02 -8.56 -1.34
N TRP A 119 7.09 -7.68 -1.72
CA TRP A 119 7.38 -6.45 -2.46
C TRP A 119 8.18 -5.42 -1.66
N ILE A 120 7.72 -5.08 -0.44
CA ILE A 120 8.41 -4.07 0.37
C ILE A 120 9.83 -4.54 0.70
N ARG A 121 10.00 -5.80 1.06
CA ARG A 121 11.33 -6.33 1.37
C ARG A 121 12.24 -6.28 0.16
N HIS A 122 11.73 -6.61 -1.02
CA HIS A 122 12.50 -6.52 -2.26
C HIS A 122 12.89 -5.07 -2.59
N GLU A 123 11.94 -4.13 -2.51
CA GLU A 123 12.19 -2.70 -2.73
C GLU A 123 13.19 -2.13 -1.72
N GLU A 124 13.04 -2.43 -0.42
CA GLU A 124 13.96 -1.95 0.61
C GLU A 124 15.38 -2.49 0.41
N ASN A 125 15.54 -3.75 0.02
CA ASN A 125 16.84 -4.31 -0.30
C ASN A 125 17.49 -3.55 -1.48
N LYS A 126 16.74 -3.34 -2.55
CA LYS A 126 17.20 -2.59 -3.73
C LYS A 126 17.61 -1.16 -3.38
N LEU A 127 16.77 -0.46 -2.58
CA LEU A 127 17.09 0.88 -2.12
C LEU A 127 18.35 0.91 -1.24
N SER A 128 18.55 -0.10 -0.40
CA SER A 128 19.74 -0.21 0.45
C SER A 128 21.01 -0.45 -0.37
N GLU A 129 20.94 -1.19 -1.46
CA GLU A 129 22.08 -1.42 -2.35
C GLU A 129 22.46 -0.16 -3.14
N ILE A 130 21.45 0.60 -3.61
CA ILE A 130 21.67 1.79 -4.44
C ILE A 130 22.09 3.00 -3.60
N PHE A 131 21.39 3.29 -2.51
CA PHE A 131 21.55 4.52 -1.71
C PHE A 131 22.37 4.33 -0.43
N LYS A 132 22.79 3.12 -0.09
CA LYS A 132 23.73 2.81 1.00
C LYS A 132 23.50 3.61 2.29
N ASP A 133 24.41 4.55 2.58
CA ASP A 133 24.39 5.36 3.81
C ASP A 133 23.14 6.25 3.91
N ASP A 134 22.70 6.85 2.80
CA ASP A 134 21.48 7.68 2.76
C ASP A 134 20.25 6.86 3.11
N TRP A 135 20.18 5.61 2.62
CA TRP A 135 19.11 4.68 2.99
C TRP A 135 19.17 4.29 4.46
N GLN A 136 20.36 4.03 5.00
CA GLN A 136 20.54 3.66 6.40
C GLN A 136 20.08 4.78 7.33
N ASP A 137 20.49 6.03 7.02
CA ASP A 137 20.05 7.21 7.77
C ASP A 137 18.53 7.38 7.71
N TYR A 138 17.94 7.30 6.53
CA TYR A 138 16.49 7.40 6.35
C TYR A 138 15.73 6.27 7.06
N SER A 139 16.16 5.03 6.90
CA SER A 139 15.49 3.87 7.47
C SER A 139 15.56 3.82 9.00
N SER A 140 16.59 4.44 9.59
CA SER A 140 16.72 4.58 11.05
C SER A 140 15.72 5.58 11.65
N LYS A 141 15.30 6.58 10.86
CA LYS A 141 14.42 7.70 11.29
C LYS A 141 12.95 7.46 10.96
N THR A 142 12.67 6.67 9.93
CA THR A 142 11.30 6.46 9.43
C THR A 142 10.94 4.98 9.48
N ARG A 143 9.77 4.66 10.04
CA ARG A 143 9.30 3.29 10.12
C ARG A 143 8.82 2.76 8.78
N ARG A 144 8.75 1.44 8.64
CA ARG A 144 8.25 0.77 7.42
C ARG A 144 6.80 1.11 7.13
N TRP A 145 5.94 1.12 8.14
CA TRP A 145 4.51 1.39 8.05
C TRP A 145 4.12 2.70 8.73
N LEU A 146 4.20 2.76 10.04
CA LEU A 146 3.87 3.93 10.89
C LEU A 146 4.79 3.96 12.11
#